data_4c237a16bc67c952851e32bbccc35a87
#
_entry.id   4c237a16bc67c952851e32bbccc35a87
#
_cell.length_a   1.000
_cell.length_b   1.000
_cell.length_c   1.000
_cell.angle_alpha   90.00
_cell.angle_beta   90.00
_cell.angle_gamma   90.00
#
_symmetry.space_group_name_H-M   'P 1'
#
loop_
_entity.id
_entity.type
_entity.pdbx_description
1 polymer ?
#
loop_
_entity_poly.entity_id
_entity_poly.type
_entity_poly.pdbx_seq_one_letter_code
_entity_poly.pdbx_strand_id
1 'polypeptide(L)'
;MLIAGMTDLKEAIAWAQASECHWPHSMYMPDGQFVMTFDSGEKAPDNEVLGPVTPRGGQAGIVYRGGKLLAEWGETTRADMTFSVAKSYLALLAGLALGDGLIKSLDDKVAGYVADDGFTSEQNRDITWRHLLTQTSEWQGSVFGKEDRIDHNRVVGVTVADAPKGTRRAMKKPGSFYEYNDVRVNRLSYSLLQLFKEPLPQVLKRRIMDPIGASSGWKWDGYKSSTVTIDGKPMISVPGGGHWGGGIVISARDLALMGLLVAQSGVWNGQQILPKGWTAELIKPCPAAPFYGLMWWLNTDKRQFAAASEQSYFALGWGSHIVWIEPEHDLVTVLRWIDRKKAPRFVELLLGAIKK
;
A
#
# COMPACT_ATOMS: atom_id res chain seq x y z
N MET A 1 13.96 4.96 -36.42
CA MET A 1 13.52 5.54 -35.14
C MET A 1 13.01 4.50 -34.13
N LEU A 2 12.38 3.39 -34.54
CA LEU A 2 11.93 2.29 -33.66
C LEU A 2 13.06 1.47 -32.97
N ILE A 3 14.26 1.43 -33.54
CA ILE A 3 15.35 0.56 -33.09
C ILE A 3 16.09 1.10 -31.84
N ALA A 4 16.28 2.41 -31.70
CA ALA A 4 16.98 3.02 -30.57
C ALA A 4 16.17 2.88 -29.26
N GLY A 5 14.89 3.24 -29.25
CA GLY A 5 14.03 3.10 -28.05
C GLY A 5 13.86 1.66 -27.58
N MET A 6 13.88 0.67 -28.47
CA MET A 6 13.83 -0.75 -28.10
C MET A 6 15.12 -1.25 -27.44
N THR A 7 16.29 -0.72 -27.83
CA THR A 7 17.57 -1.07 -27.22
C THR A 7 17.67 -0.53 -25.80
N ASP A 8 17.26 0.73 -25.60
CA ASP A 8 17.28 1.39 -24.29
C ASP A 8 16.27 0.75 -23.30
N LEU A 9 15.11 0.28 -23.79
CA LEU A 9 14.14 -0.45 -22.98
C LEU A 9 14.70 -1.81 -22.51
N LYS A 10 15.45 -2.50 -23.38
CA LYS A 10 16.16 -3.74 -23.02
C LYS A 10 17.19 -3.50 -21.93
N GLU A 11 17.91 -2.36 -21.97
CA GLU A 11 18.85 -1.98 -20.92
C GLU A 11 18.16 -1.77 -19.57
N ALA A 12 17.02 -1.07 -19.54
CA ALA A 12 16.24 -0.90 -18.32
C ALA A 12 15.78 -2.23 -17.73
N ILE A 13 15.30 -3.15 -18.56
CA ILE A 13 14.86 -4.49 -18.14
C ILE A 13 16.06 -5.30 -17.60
N ALA A 14 17.18 -5.31 -18.33
CA ALA A 14 18.38 -6.03 -17.89
C ALA A 14 18.91 -5.49 -16.57
N TRP A 15 18.89 -4.17 -16.37
CA TRP A 15 19.22 -3.54 -15.10
C TRP A 15 18.31 -4.03 -13.96
N ALA A 16 16.99 -4.03 -14.18
CA ALA A 16 16.03 -4.49 -13.19
C ALA A 16 16.27 -5.95 -12.80
N GLN A 17 16.44 -6.83 -13.79
CA GLN A 17 16.69 -8.26 -13.57
C GLN A 17 18.00 -8.52 -12.79
N ALA A 18 19.05 -7.73 -13.05
CA ALA A 18 20.34 -7.80 -12.33
C ALA A 18 20.30 -7.12 -10.95
N SER A 19 19.16 -6.53 -10.58
CA SER A 19 19.01 -5.72 -9.38
C SER A 19 18.00 -6.31 -8.39
N GLU A 20 17.92 -7.64 -8.29
CA GLU A 20 17.07 -8.32 -7.33
C GLU A 20 17.43 -7.94 -5.88
N CYS A 21 16.41 -7.80 -5.01
CA CYS A 21 16.64 -7.55 -3.60
C CYS A 21 17.27 -8.77 -2.91
N HIS A 22 18.00 -8.52 -1.84
CA HIS A 22 18.79 -9.54 -1.12
C HIS A 22 17.98 -10.40 -0.15
N TRP A 23 16.68 -10.18 -0.01
CA TRP A 23 15.87 -10.97 0.92
C TRP A 23 15.83 -12.46 0.54
N PRO A 24 15.91 -13.38 1.51
CA PRO A 24 15.76 -14.81 1.24
C PRO A 24 14.44 -15.14 0.56
N HIS A 25 14.45 -16.07 -0.40
CA HIS A 25 13.23 -16.53 -1.05
C HIS A 25 12.26 -17.20 -0.07
N SER A 26 12.76 -17.81 1.01
CA SER A 26 11.93 -18.35 2.10
C SER A 26 11.18 -17.29 2.89
N MET A 27 11.58 -16.02 2.81
CA MET A 27 11.11 -14.90 3.62
C MET A 27 11.51 -14.97 5.10
N TYR A 28 12.45 -15.84 5.44
CA TYR A 28 13.00 -15.96 6.80
C TYR A 28 14.52 -15.84 6.77
N MET A 29 15.05 -15.13 7.77
CA MET A 29 16.47 -15.02 8.03
C MET A 29 17.03 -16.35 8.55
N PRO A 30 18.36 -16.58 8.54
CA PRO A 30 18.96 -17.82 9.03
C PRO A 30 18.63 -18.17 10.50
N ASP A 31 18.33 -17.18 11.32
CA ASP A 31 17.90 -17.34 12.70
C ASP A 31 16.40 -17.64 12.87
N GLY A 32 15.66 -17.74 11.75
CA GLY A 32 14.23 -18.01 11.72
C GLY A 32 13.33 -16.78 11.90
N GLN A 33 13.90 -15.57 12.00
CA GLN A 33 13.08 -14.36 12.07
C GLN A 33 12.52 -14.00 10.69
N PHE A 34 11.27 -13.57 10.64
CA PHE A 34 10.65 -13.05 9.41
C PHE A 34 11.36 -11.77 8.94
N VAL A 35 11.70 -11.71 7.66
CA VAL A 35 12.52 -10.61 7.08
C VAL A 35 11.95 -9.23 7.37
N MET A 36 10.63 -9.07 7.36
CA MET A 36 10.01 -7.76 7.59
C MET A 36 10.23 -7.28 9.04
N THR A 37 10.06 -8.14 10.03
CA THR A 37 10.28 -7.80 11.43
C THR A 37 11.76 -7.67 11.76
N PHE A 38 12.61 -8.43 11.07
CA PHE A 38 14.07 -8.29 11.16
C PHE A 38 14.53 -6.92 10.65
N ASP A 39 14.16 -6.55 9.43
CA ASP A 39 14.52 -5.25 8.82
C ASP A 39 13.93 -4.06 9.62
N SER A 40 12.79 -4.26 10.26
CA SER A 40 12.17 -3.26 11.16
C SER A 40 12.86 -3.15 12.52
N GLY A 41 13.83 -4.02 12.83
CA GLY A 41 14.56 -4.04 14.10
C GLY A 41 13.71 -4.50 15.29
N GLU A 42 12.62 -5.21 15.04
CA GLU A 42 11.71 -5.66 16.08
C GLU A 42 12.26 -6.88 16.83
N LYS A 43 11.97 -6.92 18.13
CA LYS A 43 12.32 -8.02 19.03
C LYS A 43 11.06 -8.62 19.64
N ALA A 44 11.19 -9.80 20.23
CA ALA A 44 10.08 -10.42 20.95
C ALA A 44 9.58 -9.50 22.11
N PRO A 45 8.26 -9.38 22.32
CA PRO A 45 7.17 -10.07 21.59
C PRO A 45 6.68 -9.33 20.33
N ASP A 46 7.19 -8.14 20.02
CA ASP A 46 6.69 -7.28 18.97
C ASP A 46 6.88 -7.90 17.55
N ASN A 47 7.93 -8.72 17.37
CA ASN A 47 8.25 -9.41 16.12
C ASN A 47 7.42 -10.69 15.84
N GLU A 48 6.47 -11.05 16.72
CA GLU A 48 5.65 -12.24 16.50
C GLU A 48 4.86 -12.15 15.20
N VAL A 49 5.00 -13.19 14.33
CA VAL A 49 4.24 -13.33 13.09
C VAL A 49 2.84 -13.84 13.41
N LEU A 50 1.82 -13.15 12.90
CA LEU A 50 0.41 -13.40 13.19
C LEU A 50 -0.36 -13.96 12.01
N GLY A 51 0.10 -13.70 10.79
CA GLY A 51 -0.53 -14.17 9.55
C GLY A 51 0.39 -15.07 8.73
N PRO A 52 -0.12 -15.70 7.67
CA PRO A 52 0.68 -16.56 6.81
C PRO A 52 1.79 -15.76 6.11
N VAL A 53 2.93 -16.43 5.91
CA VAL A 53 4.06 -15.93 5.13
C VAL A 53 4.25 -16.85 3.93
N THR A 54 4.34 -16.27 2.74
CA THR A 54 4.53 -17.01 1.49
C THR A 54 5.96 -16.81 0.97
N PRO A 55 6.67 -17.85 0.56
CA PRO A 55 7.97 -17.69 -0.12
C PRO A 55 7.84 -16.80 -1.35
N ARG A 56 8.86 -15.97 -1.60
CA ARG A 56 8.85 -15.01 -2.71
C ARG A 56 9.41 -15.59 -4.01
N GLY A 57 8.98 -15.01 -5.12
CA GLY A 57 9.63 -15.20 -6.42
C GLY A 57 10.88 -14.35 -6.61
N GLY A 58 11.44 -14.41 -7.81
CA GLY A 58 12.52 -13.55 -8.27
C GLY A 58 12.03 -12.16 -8.70
N GLN A 59 12.97 -11.32 -9.10
CA GLN A 59 12.69 -10.01 -9.64
C GLN A 59 11.80 -10.11 -10.89
N ALA A 60 10.73 -9.32 -10.92
CA ALA A 60 9.78 -9.25 -12.03
C ALA A 60 9.26 -7.82 -12.21
N GLY A 61 8.76 -7.52 -13.41
CA GLY A 61 8.15 -6.24 -13.66
C GLY A 61 7.29 -6.22 -14.91
N ILE A 62 6.46 -5.20 -15.00
CA ILE A 62 5.56 -4.96 -16.13
C ILE A 62 5.40 -3.45 -16.34
N VAL A 63 5.39 -3.02 -17.58
CA VAL A 63 5.25 -1.62 -17.98
C VAL A 63 4.11 -1.49 -18.97
N TYR A 64 3.17 -0.61 -18.68
CA TYR A 64 2.15 -0.14 -19.60
C TYR A 64 2.42 1.29 -20.00
N ARG A 65 2.13 1.64 -21.28
CA ARG A 65 2.13 3.01 -21.78
C ARG A 65 0.88 3.24 -22.62
N GLY A 66 0.16 4.32 -22.37
CA GLY A 66 -1.11 4.59 -23.07
C GLY A 66 -2.13 3.45 -22.89
N GLY A 67 -2.17 2.81 -21.73
CA GLY A 67 -3.01 1.66 -21.46
C GLY A 67 -2.61 0.36 -22.17
N LYS A 68 -1.51 0.34 -22.95
CA LYS A 68 -1.04 -0.84 -23.69
C LYS A 68 0.23 -1.42 -23.06
N LEU A 69 0.32 -2.74 -23.02
CA LEU A 69 1.52 -3.44 -22.56
C LEU A 69 2.73 -3.05 -23.41
N LEU A 70 3.74 -2.47 -22.79
CA LEU A 70 4.99 -2.08 -23.44
C LEU A 70 6.09 -3.12 -23.20
N ALA A 71 6.21 -3.62 -21.96
CA ALA A 71 7.21 -4.62 -21.60
C ALA A 71 6.75 -5.43 -20.38
N GLU A 72 7.26 -6.67 -20.31
CA GLU A 72 7.03 -7.60 -19.21
C GLU A 72 8.24 -8.54 -19.07
N TRP A 73 8.65 -8.84 -17.85
CA TRP A 73 9.76 -9.76 -17.56
C TRP A 73 9.63 -10.43 -16.20
N GLY A 74 10.29 -11.59 -16.04
CA GLY A 74 10.19 -12.41 -14.84
C GLY A 74 8.81 -13.10 -14.71
N GLU A 75 8.51 -13.62 -13.51
CA GLU A 75 7.28 -14.36 -13.25
C GLU A 75 6.13 -13.41 -12.87
N THR A 76 5.63 -12.64 -13.81
CA THR A 76 4.60 -11.61 -13.56
C THR A 76 3.22 -12.16 -13.19
N THR A 77 2.96 -13.43 -13.45
CA THR A 77 1.72 -14.13 -13.06
C THR A 77 1.80 -14.74 -11.66
N ARG A 78 3.01 -14.85 -11.09
CA ARG A 78 3.19 -15.37 -9.75
C ARG A 78 2.59 -14.41 -8.71
N ALA A 79 1.77 -14.95 -7.83
CA ALA A 79 1.24 -14.21 -6.69
C ALA A 79 2.23 -14.23 -5.53
N ASP A 80 2.72 -13.06 -5.13
CA ASP A 80 3.63 -12.86 -4.00
C ASP A 80 3.04 -11.87 -3.00
N MET A 81 3.52 -11.91 -1.75
CA MET A 81 3.20 -10.90 -0.76
C MET A 81 3.54 -9.50 -1.30
N THR A 82 2.67 -8.53 -1.09
CA THR A 82 2.88 -7.17 -1.62
C THR A 82 3.04 -6.11 -0.53
N PHE A 83 3.02 -6.53 0.72
CA PHE A 83 3.21 -5.68 1.89
C PHE A 83 2.33 -4.42 1.85
N SER A 84 2.94 -3.25 2.02
CA SER A 84 2.21 -1.99 2.17
C SER A 84 1.50 -1.49 0.92
N VAL A 85 1.66 -2.12 -0.24
CA VAL A 85 0.76 -1.87 -1.38
C VAL A 85 -0.71 -2.13 -0.99
N ALA A 86 -0.96 -3.04 -0.04
CA ALA A 86 -2.29 -3.28 0.53
C ALA A 86 -2.98 -2.03 1.08
N LYS A 87 -2.21 -1.04 1.56
CA LYS A 87 -2.74 0.23 2.05
C LYS A 87 -3.47 1.01 0.95
N SER A 88 -2.92 0.99 -0.26
CA SER A 88 -3.56 1.64 -1.41
C SER A 88 -4.89 0.98 -1.76
N TYR A 89 -5.02 -0.34 -1.61
CA TYR A 89 -6.31 -1.02 -1.75
C TYR A 89 -7.31 -0.62 -0.65
N LEU A 90 -6.86 -0.40 0.60
CA LEU A 90 -7.75 0.15 1.64
C LEU A 90 -8.25 1.55 1.27
N ALA A 91 -7.42 2.39 0.66
CA ALA A 91 -7.87 3.68 0.16
C ALA A 91 -8.91 3.56 -0.96
N LEU A 92 -8.78 2.57 -1.86
CA LEU A 92 -9.82 2.31 -2.85
C LEU A 92 -11.15 1.88 -2.20
N LEU A 93 -11.09 1.02 -1.18
CA LEU A 93 -12.28 0.61 -0.41
C LEU A 93 -12.90 1.78 0.36
N ALA A 94 -12.10 2.68 0.94
CA ALA A 94 -12.60 3.90 1.57
C ALA A 94 -13.34 4.79 0.55
N GLY A 95 -12.83 4.86 -0.69
CA GLY A 95 -13.52 5.54 -1.79
C GLY A 95 -14.87 4.92 -2.11
N LEU A 96 -14.95 3.59 -2.16
CA LEU A 96 -16.22 2.89 -2.34
C LEU A 96 -17.18 3.18 -1.18
N ALA A 97 -16.70 3.16 0.06
CA ALA A 97 -17.52 3.48 1.23
C ALA A 97 -18.08 4.91 1.18
N LEU A 98 -17.27 5.88 0.71
CA LEU A 98 -17.73 7.25 0.49
C LEU A 98 -18.75 7.32 -0.66
N GLY A 99 -18.49 6.65 -1.78
CA GLY A 99 -19.41 6.62 -2.93
C GLY A 99 -20.74 5.94 -2.64
N ASP A 100 -20.75 4.93 -1.77
CA ASP A 100 -21.95 4.23 -1.32
C ASP A 100 -22.69 4.98 -0.19
N GLY A 101 -22.16 6.11 0.30
CA GLY A 101 -22.73 6.86 1.41
C GLY A 101 -22.56 6.22 2.78
N LEU A 102 -21.73 5.18 2.91
CA LEU A 102 -21.35 4.57 4.20
C LEU A 102 -20.47 5.53 5.02
N ILE A 103 -19.71 6.38 4.35
CA ILE A 103 -19.02 7.54 4.89
C ILE A 103 -19.63 8.77 4.19
N LYS A 104 -20.05 9.78 4.95
CA LYS A 104 -20.60 11.02 4.38
C LYS A 104 -19.52 12.02 3.99
N SER A 105 -18.47 12.11 4.81
CA SER A 105 -17.30 12.93 4.57
C SER A 105 -16.05 12.28 5.14
N LEU A 106 -14.90 12.44 4.48
CA LEU A 106 -13.61 11.99 5.03
C LEU A 106 -13.23 12.77 6.31
N ASP A 107 -13.80 13.94 6.51
CA ASP A 107 -13.53 14.79 7.66
C ASP A 107 -14.50 14.51 8.84
N ASP A 108 -15.41 13.56 8.66
CA ASP A 108 -16.25 13.07 9.76
C ASP A 108 -15.42 12.22 10.74
N LYS A 109 -15.78 12.33 12.02
CA LYS A 109 -15.16 11.55 13.10
C LYS A 109 -15.54 10.07 12.96
N VAL A 110 -14.54 9.18 12.99
CA VAL A 110 -14.75 7.73 12.89
C VAL A 110 -15.63 7.20 14.03
N ALA A 111 -15.56 7.81 15.21
CA ALA A 111 -16.40 7.48 16.38
C ALA A 111 -17.92 7.48 16.08
N GLY A 112 -18.37 8.25 15.11
CA GLY A 112 -19.79 8.29 14.72
C GLY A 112 -20.23 7.14 13.79
N TYR A 113 -19.30 6.26 13.41
CA TYR A 113 -19.54 5.23 12.39
C TYR A 113 -19.28 3.81 12.87
N VAL A 114 -18.41 3.63 13.85
CA VAL A 114 -18.02 2.30 14.38
C VAL A 114 -18.66 2.03 15.73
N ALA A 115 -18.94 0.76 16.00
CA ALA A 115 -19.68 0.36 17.21
C ALA A 115 -18.79 -0.01 18.39
N ASP A 116 -17.47 -0.19 18.16
CA ASP A 116 -16.52 -0.53 19.22
C ASP A 116 -15.97 0.71 19.94
N ASP A 117 -15.22 0.50 21.01
CA ASP A 117 -14.65 1.53 21.88
C ASP A 117 -13.35 2.15 21.37
N GLY A 118 -12.84 1.73 20.19
CA GLY A 118 -11.54 2.15 19.67
C GLY A 118 -11.40 3.65 19.42
N PHE A 119 -12.51 4.41 19.41
CA PHE A 119 -12.52 5.87 19.21
C PHE A 119 -13.25 6.62 20.34
N THR A 120 -13.35 6.03 21.53
CA THR A 120 -14.07 6.65 22.66
C THR A 120 -13.16 7.46 23.58
N SER A 121 -11.84 7.18 23.58
CA SER A 121 -10.88 7.89 24.44
C SER A 121 -10.74 9.36 24.04
N GLU A 122 -10.24 10.19 24.97
CA GLU A 122 -9.96 11.60 24.71
C GLU A 122 -8.99 11.80 23.50
N GLN A 123 -7.97 10.95 23.40
CA GLN A 123 -7.03 10.97 22.27
C GLN A 123 -7.69 10.62 20.95
N ASN A 124 -8.58 9.61 20.93
CA ASN A 124 -9.06 9.01 19.67
C ASN A 124 -10.38 9.60 19.17
N ARG A 125 -11.20 10.23 20.02
CA ARG A 125 -12.57 10.63 19.69
C ARG A 125 -12.69 11.67 18.55
N ASP A 126 -11.62 12.40 18.29
CA ASP A 126 -11.58 13.44 17.26
C ASP A 126 -10.89 12.97 15.96
N ILE A 127 -10.51 11.70 15.87
CA ILE A 127 -9.91 11.11 14.68
C ILE A 127 -10.95 11.02 13.57
N THR A 128 -10.57 11.51 12.38
CA THR A 128 -11.38 11.45 11.17
C THR A 128 -10.91 10.32 10.24
N TRP A 129 -11.70 9.96 9.25
CA TRP A 129 -11.31 9.05 8.19
C TRP A 129 -10.08 9.54 7.43
N ARG A 130 -10.02 10.86 7.17
CA ARG A 130 -8.86 11.49 6.54
C ARG A 130 -7.59 11.29 7.36
N HIS A 131 -7.66 11.46 8.67
CA HIS A 131 -6.50 11.25 9.55
C HIS A 131 -5.97 9.82 9.50
N LEU A 132 -6.85 8.82 9.44
CA LEU A 132 -6.45 7.43 9.27
C LEU A 132 -5.80 7.19 7.90
N LEU A 133 -6.40 7.72 6.82
CA LEU A 133 -5.93 7.54 5.45
C LEU A 133 -4.63 8.27 5.15
N THR A 134 -4.33 9.36 5.85
CA THR A 134 -3.09 10.15 5.67
C THR A 134 -1.98 9.76 6.65
N GLN A 135 -2.16 8.75 7.49
CA GLN A 135 -1.19 8.36 8.54
C GLN A 135 -0.93 9.47 9.57
N THR A 136 -1.93 10.30 9.83
CA THR A 136 -1.86 11.41 10.81
C THR A 136 -2.83 11.23 11.96
N SER A 137 -3.40 10.04 12.13
CA SER A 137 -4.47 9.82 13.11
C SER A 137 -4.01 9.95 14.55
N GLU A 138 -2.74 9.63 14.83
CA GLU A 138 -2.27 9.52 16.21
C GLU A 138 -3.20 8.64 17.08
N TRP A 139 -3.82 7.64 16.45
CA TRP A 139 -4.65 6.67 17.15
C TRP A 139 -3.80 5.90 18.14
N GLN A 140 -4.29 5.82 19.36
CA GLN A 140 -3.64 5.12 20.48
C GLN A 140 -4.44 3.91 20.89
N GLY A 141 -3.78 2.74 20.91
CA GLY A 141 -4.43 1.52 21.36
C GLY A 141 -3.74 0.26 20.88
N SER A 142 -4.48 -0.83 20.99
CA SER A 142 -4.06 -2.15 20.52
C SER A 142 -5.15 -2.72 19.61
N VAL A 143 -4.75 -3.34 18.50
CA VAL A 143 -5.63 -4.05 17.61
C VAL A 143 -4.97 -5.34 17.13
N PHE A 144 -5.73 -6.46 17.21
CA PHE A 144 -5.28 -7.79 16.79
C PHE A 144 -3.98 -8.29 17.42
N GLY A 145 -3.71 -7.88 18.68
CA GLY A 145 -2.54 -8.29 19.42
C GLY A 145 -1.29 -7.43 19.20
N LYS A 146 -1.43 -6.30 18.50
CA LYS A 146 -0.34 -5.33 18.30
C LYS A 146 -0.72 -3.96 18.84
N GLU A 147 0.21 -3.33 19.58
CA GLU A 147 0.07 -1.96 20.08
C GLU A 147 0.60 -0.95 19.06
N ASP A 148 -0.04 0.23 18.94
CA ASP A 148 0.41 1.31 18.06
C ASP A 148 1.83 1.79 18.36
N ARG A 149 2.28 1.68 19.65
CA ARG A 149 3.64 2.04 20.06
C ARG A 149 4.74 1.32 19.29
N ILE A 150 4.48 0.12 18.74
CA ILE A 150 5.49 -0.65 18.01
C ILE A 150 6.05 0.16 16.85
N ASP A 151 5.24 1.02 16.23
CA ASP A 151 5.64 1.89 15.14
C ASP A 151 5.89 3.35 15.56
N HIS A 152 5.92 3.68 16.87
CA HIS A 152 6.36 4.99 17.31
C HIS A 152 7.81 5.24 16.89
N ASN A 153 8.11 6.46 16.45
CA ASN A 153 9.41 6.90 15.96
C ASN A 153 9.90 6.12 14.72
N ARG A 154 8.99 5.57 13.94
CA ARG A 154 9.33 4.85 12.71
C ARG A 154 9.76 5.81 11.61
N VAL A 155 10.95 5.55 11.03
CA VAL A 155 11.54 6.37 9.97
C VAL A 155 11.11 5.85 8.60
N VAL A 156 9.86 6.14 8.21
CA VAL A 156 9.32 5.81 6.88
C VAL A 156 8.66 7.07 6.31
N GLY A 157 9.21 7.57 5.22
CA GLY A 157 8.80 8.85 4.64
C GLY A 157 9.41 10.09 5.33
N VAL A 158 10.00 9.92 6.49
CA VAL A 158 10.78 10.94 7.21
C VAL A 158 12.21 10.44 7.41
N THR A 159 13.14 11.35 7.66
CA THR A 159 14.58 11.01 7.74
C THR A 159 15.11 10.94 9.16
N VAL A 160 14.38 11.49 10.13
CA VAL A 160 14.79 11.60 11.53
C VAL A 160 13.63 11.25 12.44
N ALA A 161 13.95 10.57 13.54
CA ALA A 161 13.06 10.35 14.67
C ALA A 161 13.77 10.76 15.97
N ASP A 162 13.00 11.19 16.95
CA ASP A 162 13.54 11.68 18.25
C ASP A 162 14.08 10.53 19.13
N ALA A 163 13.67 9.30 18.87
CA ALA A 163 14.05 8.12 19.61
C ALA A 163 14.02 6.86 18.73
N PRO A 164 14.60 5.74 19.15
CA PRO A 164 14.51 4.45 18.46
C PRO A 164 13.05 4.02 18.24
N LYS A 165 12.77 3.35 17.09
CA LYS A 165 11.47 2.75 16.79
C LYS A 165 10.97 1.90 17.96
N GLY A 166 9.69 2.01 18.27
CA GLY A 166 9.03 1.29 19.38
C GLY A 166 9.16 1.97 20.75
N THR A 167 9.92 3.05 20.86
CA THR A 167 9.98 3.84 22.10
C THR A 167 8.70 4.66 22.26
N ARG A 168 8.01 4.51 23.39
CA ARG A 168 6.80 5.29 23.68
C ARG A 168 7.12 6.78 23.65
N ARG A 169 6.23 7.56 23.07
CA ARG A 169 6.27 9.01 23.03
C ARG A 169 4.91 9.61 23.39
N ALA A 170 4.91 10.88 23.71
CA ALA A 170 3.67 11.64 23.88
C ALA A 170 2.90 11.68 22.55
N MET A 171 1.59 11.46 22.63
CA MET A 171 0.70 11.55 21.49
C MET A 171 0.53 13.00 21.05
N LYS A 172 0.43 13.20 19.76
CA LYS A 172 0.11 14.51 19.16
C LYS A 172 -1.39 14.60 18.87
N LYS A 173 -1.86 15.81 18.62
CA LYS A 173 -3.25 16.03 18.20
C LYS A 173 -3.51 15.30 16.86
N PRO A 174 -4.62 14.57 16.70
CA PRO A 174 -5.01 14.01 15.41
C PRO A 174 -4.94 15.03 14.28
N GLY A 175 -4.35 14.63 13.14
CA GLY A 175 -4.16 15.48 11.97
C GLY A 175 -2.89 16.34 11.98
N SER A 176 -2.19 16.48 13.11
CA SER A 176 -1.04 17.41 13.22
C SER A 176 0.32 16.76 13.02
N PHE A 177 0.41 15.43 13.02
CA PHE A 177 1.67 14.70 12.99
C PHE A 177 1.57 13.45 12.12
N TYR A 178 2.52 13.31 11.20
CA TYR A 178 2.64 12.12 10.35
C TYR A 178 3.53 11.08 11.02
N GLU A 179 3.02 9.87 11.13
CA GLU A 179 3.81 8.69 11.51
C GLU A 179 3.27 7.46 10.77
N TYR A 180 4.12 6.82 10.00
CA TYR A 180 3.77 5.60 9.27
C TYR A 180 3.63 4.43 10.25
N ASN A 181 2.40 4.02 10.52
CA ASN A 181 2.06 3.10 11.60
C ASN A 181 1.10 2.00 11.10
N ASP A 182 1.61 0.77 11.03
CA ASP A 182 0.85 -0.37 10.49
C ASP A 182 -0.30 -0.79 11.41
N VAL A 183 -0.19 -0.58 12.72
CA VAL A 183 -1.27 -0.88 13.67
C VAL A 183 -2.45 0.07 13.46
N ARG A 184 -2.18 1.35 13.23
CA ARG A 184 -3.21 2.35 12.91
C ARG A 184 -3.89 2.07 11.57
N VAL A 185 -3.15 1.53 10.60
CA VAL A 185 -3.73 1.07 9.34
C VAL A 185 -4.59 -0.17 9.53
N ASN A 186 -4.20 -1.11 10.39
CA ASN A 186 -5.05 -2.24 10.77
C ASN A 186 -6.34 -1.76 11.46
N ARG A 187 -6.27 -0.66 12.24
CA ARG A 187 -7.45 -0.02 12.81
C ARG A 187 -8.37 0.57 11.73
N LEU A 188 -7.81 1.21 10.69
CA LEU A 188 -8.58 1.65 9.51
C LEU A 188 -9.29 0.48 8.84
N SER A 189 -8.56 -0.61 8.57
CA SER A 189 -9.11 -1.80 7.93
C SER A 189 -10.29 -2.38 8.72
N TYR A 190 -10.14 -2.50 10.05
CA TYR A 190 -11.21 -2.96 10.91
C TYR A 190 -12.42 -2.00 10.91
N SER A 191 -12.17 -0.71 10.89
CA SER A 191 -13.25 0.29 10.81
C SER A 191 -14.03 0.20 9.49
N LEU A 192 -13.34 0.00 8.36
CA LEU A 192 -13.98 -0.22 7.06
C LEU A 192 -14.79 -1.53 7.03
N LEU A 193 -14.27 -2.60 7.64
CA LEU A 193 -15.00 -3.86 7.77
C LEU A 193 -16.34 -3.69 8.49
N GLN A 194 -16.37 -2.87 9.55
CA GLN A 194 -17.59 -2.56 10.28
C GLN A 194 -18.62 -1.81 9.41
N LEU A 195 -18.16 -0.93 8.52
CA LEU A 195 -19.03 -0.20 7.59
C LEU A 195 -19.65 -1.11 6.54
N PHE A 196 -18.80 -1.91 5.88
CA PHE A 196 -19.28 -2.81 4.82
C PHE A 196 -20.09 -3.99 5.35
N LYS A 197 -19.82 -4.43 6.59
CA LYS A 197 -20.44 -5.64 7.19
C LYS A 197 -20.26 -6.89 6.31
N GLU A 198 -19.22 -6.88 5.50
CA GLU A 198 -18.81 -7.90 4.57
C GLU A 198 -17.27 -7.96 4.59
N PRO A 199 -16.62 -9.15 4.55
CA PRO A 199 -15.17 -9.25 4.50
C PRO A 199 -14.58 -8.39 3.37
N LEU A 200 -13.63 -7.52 3.70
CA LEU A 200 -13.04 -6.59 2.73
C LEU A 200 -12.48 -7.25 1.45
N PRO A 201 -11.87 -8.47 1.51
CA PRO A 201 -11.49 -9.17 0.29
C PRO A 201 -12.65 -9.49 -0.65
N GLN A 202 -13.85 -9.76 -0.11
CA GLN A 202 -15.05 -10.03 -0.91
C GLN A 202 -15.58 -8.74 -1.56
N VAL A 203 -15.61 -7.64 -0.79
CA VAL A 203 -15.94 -6.32 -1.33
C VAL A 203 -14.98 -5.93 -2.45
N LEU A 204 -13.67 -6.05 -2.21
CA LEU A 204 -12.62 -5.77 -3.19
C LEU A 204 -12.80 -6.61 -4.46
N LYS A 205 -12.99 -7.93 -4.29
CA LYS A 205 -13.20 -8.85 -5.40
C LYS A 205 -14.37 -8.41 -6.28
N ARG A 206 -15.53 -8.29 -5.68
CA ARG A 206 -16.79 -7.99 -6.40
C ARG A 206 -16.82 -6.61 -7.03
N ARG A 207 -16.30 -5.60 -6.32
CA ARG A 207 -16.45 -4.19 -6.70
C ARG A 207 -15.31 -3.68 -7.59
N ILE A 208 -14.12 -4.27 -7.50
CA ILE A 208 -12.93 -3.79 -8.21
C ILE A 208 -12.28 -4.90 -9.03
N MET A 209 -11.84 -6.00 -8.39
CA MET A 209 -10.96 -6.96 -9.04
C MET A 209 -11.64 -7.74 -10.18
N ASP A 210 -12.87 -8.21 -10.00
CA ASP A 210 -13.63 -8.86 -11.06
C ASP A 210 -13.96 -7.89 -12.20
N PRO A 211 -14.47 -6.67 -11.97
CA PRO A 211 -14.70 -5.69 -13.02
C PRO A 211 -13.48 -5.33 -13.87
N ILE A 212 -12.29 -5.26 -13.29
CA ILE A 212 -11.06 -4.96 -14.03
C ILE A 212 -10.42 -6.20 -14.67
N GLY A 213 -10.99 -7.39 -14.48
CA GLY A 213 -10.50 -8.63 -15.07
C GLY A 213 -9.26 -9.19 -14.38
N ALA A 214 -9.07 -8.92 -13.10
CA ALA A 214 -7.98 -9.50 -12.33
C ALA A 214 -8.14 -11.04 -12.22
N SER A 215 -7.02 -11.74 -12.09
CA SER A 215 -7.01 -13.20 -11.93
C SER A 215 -7.69 -13.62 -10.62
N SER A 216 -8.04 -14.90 -10.52
CA SER A 216 -8.53 -15.50 -9.27
C SER A 216 -7.41 -15.90 -8.31
N GLY A 217 -6.15 -15.69 -8.68
CA GLY A 217 -4.98 -16.15 -7.93
C GLY A 217 -4.56 -15.25 -6.76
N TRP A 218 -5.16 -14.07 -6.61
CA TRP A 218 -4.86 -13.20 -5.49
C TRP A 218 -5.68 -13.57 -4.24
N LYS A 219 -5.15 -13.22 -3.07
CA LYS A 219 -5.84 -13.35 -1.78
C LYS A 219 -5.41 -12.24 -0.83
N TRP A 220 -6.20 -12.01 0.21
CA TRP A 220 -5.89 -11.07 1.28
C TRP A 220 -6.10 -11.79 2.61
N ASP A 221 -5.00 -12.22 3.21
CA ASP A 221 -5.01 -13.02 4.43
C ASP A 221 -5.00 -12.12 5.67
N GLY A 222 -5.78 -12.48 6.70
CA GLY A 222 -5.78 -11.86 8.01
C GLY A 222 -4.76 -12.48 8.97
N TYR A 223 -4.90 -12.12 10.25
CA TYR A 223 -4.12 -12.70 11.35
C TYR A 223 -4.91 -13.77 12.07
N LYS A 224 -4.22 -14.70 12.76
CA LYS A 224 -4.84 -15.67 13.68
C LYS A 224 -5.66 -14.98 14.79
N SER A 225 -5.34 -13.72 15.11
CA SER A 225 -5.97 -12.88 16.13
C SER A 225 -6.99 -11.88 15.59
N SER A 226 -7.27 -11.85 14.26
CA SER A 226 -8.09 -10.80 13.65
C SER A 226 -9.51 -11.22 13.31
N THR A 227 -10.01 -12.33 13.87
CA THR A 227 -11.43 -12.68 13.78
C THR A 227 -12.22 -11.78 14.72
N VAL A 228 -13.22 -11.10 14.17
CA VAL A 228 -14.13 -10.20 14.88
C VAL A 228 -15.58 -10.61 14.63
N THR A 229 -16.47 -10.23 15.50
CA THR A 229 -17.91 -10.47 15.31
C THR A 229 -18.61 -9.17 14.93
N ILE A 230 -19.29 -9.17 13.77
CA ILE A 230 -20.08 -8.03 13.28
C ILE A 230 -21.49 -8.53 13.01
N ASP A 231 -22.48 -7.90 13.66
CA ASP A 231 -23.89 -8.29 13.56
C ASP A 231 -24.11 -9.80 13.82
N GLY A 232 -23.39 -10.35 14.82
CA GLY A 232 -23.45 -11.77 15.21
C GLY A 232 -22.71 -12.74 14.29
N LYS A 233 -22.02 -12.26 13.23
CA LYS A 233 -21.29 -13.08 12.29
C LYS A 233 -19.79 -12.93 12.50
N PRO A 234 -19.02 -14.05 12.59
CA PRO A 234 -17.57 -13.98 12.63
C PRO A 234 -17.03 -13.56 11.25
N MET A 235 -16.10 -12.62 11.23
CA MET A 235 -15.41 -12.13 10.05
C MET A 235 -13.93 -11.95 10.36
N ILE A 236 -13.08 -12.15 9.36
CA ILE A 236 -11.65 -11.89 9.48
C ILE A 236 -11.39 -10.46 8.98
N SER A 237 -10.83 -9.62 9.86
CA SER A 237 -10.27 -8.35 9.46
C SER A 237 -8.89 -8.56 8.87
N VAL A 238 -8.59 -7.91 7.75
CA VAL A 238 -7.32 -8.05 7.04
C VAL A 238 -6.37 -6.90 7.37
N PRO A 239 -5.05 -7.13 7.46
CA PRO A 239 -4.10 -6.06 7.72
C PRO A 239 -3.88 -5.19 6.48
N GLY A 240 -3.51 -3.93 6.72
CA GLY A 240 -3.11 -2.99 5.67
C GLY A 240 -1.69 -3.20 5.14
N GLY A 241 -1.08 -4.32 5.43
CA GLY A 241 0.26 -4.70 4.96
C GLY A 241 0.65 -6.08 5.50
N GLY A 242 1.82 -6.56 5.12
CA GLY A 242 2.34 -7.86 5.56
C GLY A 242 3.34 -7.77 6.71
N HIS A 243 3.27 -6.73 7.56
CA HIS A 243 4.28 -6.45 8.58
C HIS A 243 4.52 -7.66 9.52
N TRP A 244 3.45 -8.31 9.96
CA TRP A 244 3.49 -9.51 10.79
C TRP A 244 2.89 -10.72 10.06
N GLY A 245 3.18 -10.83 8.76
CA GLY A 245 2.55 -11.81 7.87
C GLY A 245 1.16 -11.37 7.44
N GLY A 246 0.44 -12.25 6.72
CA GLY A 246 -0.84 -11.91 6.11
C GLY A 246 -0.71 -10.84 5.03
N GLY A 247 -1.78 -10.06 4.80
CA GLY A 247 -1.82 -9.04 3.77
C GLY A 247 -2.14 -9.59 2.38
N ILE A 248 -1.99 -8.75 1.37
CA ILE A 248 -2.30 -9.13 -0.02
C ILE A 248 -1.16 -9.94 -0.63
N VAL A 249 -1.52 -11.10 -1.17
CA VAL A 249 -0.70 -11.92 -2.05
C VAL A 249 -1.29 -11.82 -3.45
N ILE A 250 -0.54 -11.29 -4.41
CA ILE A 250 -1.09 -10.90 -5.72
C ILE A 250 0.01 -10.88 -6.78
N SER A 251 -0.36 -11.07 -8.05
CA SER A 251 0.54 -11.05 -9.18
C SER A 251 0.92 -9.61 -9.61
N ALA A 252 2.05 -9.45 -10.32
CA ALA A 252 2.43 -8.18 -10.91
C ALA A 252 1.41 -7.71 -11.95
N ARG A 253 0.82 -8.65 -12.70
CA ARG A 253 -0.23 -8.34 -13.69
C ARG A 253 -1.47 -7.75 -13.02
N ASP A 254 -1.96 -8.36 -11.94
CA ASP A 254 -3.13 -7.85 -11.22
C ASP A 254 -2.86 -6.51 -10.54
N LEU A 255 -1.63 -6.29 -10.03
CA LEU A 255 -1.20 -4.98 -9.53
C LEU A 255 -1.20 -3.92 -10.63
N ALA A 256 -0.78 -4.27 -11.85
CA ALA A 256 -0.80 -3.35 -12.96
C ALA A 256 -2.23 -2.96 -13.37
N LEU A 257 -3.20 -3.89 -13.32
CA LEU A 257 -4.61 -3.58 -13.57
C LEU A 257 -5.16 -2.56 -12.56
N MET A 258 -4.81 -2.70 -11.27
CA MET A 258 -5.16 -1.70 -10.27
C MET A 258 -4.51 -0.34 -10.57
N GLY A 259 -3.23 -0.33 -10.94
CA GLY A 259 -2.53 0.89 -11.35
C GLY A 259 -3.19 1.57 -12.56
N LEU A 260 -3.58 0.79 -13.56
CA LEU A 260 -4.30 1.29 -14.75
C LEU A 260 -5.67 1.86 -14.38
N LEU A 261 -6.44 1.19 -13.53
CA LEU A 261 -7.73 1.70 -13.04
C LEU A 261 -7.57 3.07 -12.40
N VAL A 262 -6.58 3.25 -11.53
CA VAL A 262 -6.33 4.52 -10.85
C VAL A 262 -5.82 5.57 -11.84
N ALA A 263 -4.92 5.23 -12.76
CA ALA A 263 -4.42 6.12 -13.81
C ALA A 263 -5.55 6.63 -14.73
N GLN A 264 -6.58 5.81 -14.95
CA GLN A 264 -7.77 6.12 -15.76
C GLN A 264 -8.90 6.76 -14.95
N SER A 265 -8.58 7.40 -13.83
CA SER A 265 -9.56 8.11 -12.99
C SER A 265 -10.70 7.22 -12.46
N GLY A 266 -10.41 5.94 -12.25
CA GLY A 266 -11.37 4.96 -11.75
C GLY A 266 -12.38 4.47 -12.80
N VAL A 267 -12.14 4.72 -14.09
CA VAL A 267 -12.96 4.24 -15.21
C VAL A 267 -12.32 2.99 -15.80
N TRP A 268 -13.10 1.96 -16.08
CA TRP A 268 -12.67 0.74 -16.73
C TRP A 268 -13.66 0.30 -17.81
N ASN A 269 -13.21 0.17 -19.05
CA ASN A 269 -14.07 -0.17 -20.18
C ASN A 269 -15.34 0.69 -20.28
N GLY A 270 -15.22 1.99 -20.01
CA GLY A 270 -16.33 2.94 -20.00
C GLY A 270 -17.21 2.92 -18.75
N GLN A 271 -16.97 2.02 -17.80
CA GLN A 271 -17.69 1.93 -16.53
C GLN A 271 -16.94 2.64 -15.41
N GLN A 272 -17.63 3.48 -14.64
CA GLN A 272 -17.06 4.10 -13.43
C GLN A 272 -17.01 3.04 -12.31
N ILE A 273 -15.82 2.58 -11.95
CA ILE A 273 -15.56 1.60 -10.88
C ILE A 273 -15.31 2.30 -9.54
N LEU A 274 -14.45 3.32 -9.53
CA LEU A 274 -14.21 4.16 -8.35
C LEU A 274 -15.06 5.43 -8.44
N PRO A 275 -15.48 6.02 -7.33
CA PRO A 275 -16.25 7.26 -7.35
C PRO A 275 -15.57 8.36 -8.16
N LYS A 276 -16.33 9.13 -8.93
CA LYS A 276 -15.81 10.24 -9.72
C LYS A 276 -15.05 11.23 -8.83
N GLY A 277 -13.83 11.59 -9.23
CA GLY A 277 -12.96 12.49 -8.49
C GLY A 277 -12.15 11.81 -7.37
N TRP A 278 -12.40 10.54 -7.05
CA TRP A 278 -11.69 9.84 -5.97
C TRP A 278 -10.19 9.74 -6.21
N THR A 279 -9.77 9.45 -7.44
CA THR A 279 -8.34 9.35 -7.78
C THR A 279 -7.60 10.68 -7.58
N ALA A 280 -8.25 11.80 -7.87
CA ALA A 280 -7.70 13.12 -7.56
C ALA A 280 -7.61 13.37 -6.06
N GLU A 281 -8.56 12.85 -5.27
CA GLU A 281 -8.52 12.94 -3.81
C GLU A 281 -7.40 12.07 -3.21
N LEU A 282 -7.14 10.88 -3.78
CA LEU A 282 -6.06 9.98 -3.34
C LEU A 282 -4.69 10.66 -3.33
N ILE A 283 -4.44 11.54 -4.29
CA ILE A 283 -3.11 12.16 -4.51
C ILE A 283 -3.02 13.60 -4.01
N LYS A 284 -4.00 14.09 -3.27
CA LYS A 284 -3.87 15.38 -2.59
C LYS A 284 -2.82 15.30 -1.50
N PRO A 285 -1.81 16.18 -1.50
CA PRO A 285 -0.78 16.21 -0.48
C PRO A 285 -1.38 16.43 0.92
N CYS A 286 -0.96 15.60 1.88
CA CYS A 286 -1.30 15.82 3.28
C CYS A 286 -0.51 17.03 3.82
N PRO A 287 -1.15 18.00 4.49
CA PRO A 287 -0.44 19.17 5.03
C PRO A 287 0.72 18.81 5.99
N ALA A 288 0.57 17.77 6.80
CA ALA A 288 1.61 17.30 7.71
C ALA A 288 2.70 16.47 7.02
N ALA A 289 2.45 15.99 5.79
CA ALA A 289 3.36 15.17 5.01
C ALA A 289 3.09 15.35 3.50
N PRO A 290 3.60 16.42 2.86
CA PRO A 290 3.29 16.74 1.45
C PRO A 290 3.69 15.64 0.45
N PHE A 291 4.50 14.69 0.86
CA PHE A 291 4.91 13.50 0.09
C PHE A 291 3.94 12.32 0.19
N TYR A 292 2.80 12.49 0.88
CA TYR A 292 1.82 11.42 1.13
C TYR A 292 0.40 11.92 0.93
N GLY A 293 -0.42 11.13 0.24
CA GLY A 293 -1.85 11.35 0.07
C GLY A 293 -2.68 10.37 0.90
N LEU A 294 -3.80 9.89 0.37
CA LEU A 294 -4.62 8.88 1.02
C LEU A 294 -4.06 7.48 0.74
N MET A 295 -3.11 7.01 1.58
CA MET A 295 -2.40 5.73 1.41
C MET A 295 -1.63 5.59 0.08
N TRP A 296 -1.29 6.71 -0.56
CA TRP A 296 -0.46 6.80 -1.75
C TRP A 296 0.74 7.71 -1.49
N TRP A 297 1.91 7.29 -2.00
CA TRP A 297 3.14 8.09 -1.95
C TRP A 297 3.18 9.05 -3.13
N LEU A 298 3.60 10.29 -2.89
CA LEU A 298 3.70 11.34 -3.90
C LEU A 298 5.16 11.64 -4.21
N ASN A 299 5.45 12.07 -5.44
CA ASN A 299 6.79 12.50 -5.84
C ASN A 299 7.05 14.00 -5.60
N THR A 300 6.38 14.58 -4.62
CA THR A 300 6.58 15.97 -4.21
C THR A 300 8.06 16.25 -4.00
N ASP A 301 8.56 17.33 -4.57
CA ASP A 301 9.99 17.71 -4.58
C ASP A 301 10.90 16.60 -5.15
N LYS A 302 10.36 15.75 -6.03
CA LYS A 302 11.05 14.60 -6.64
C LYS A 302 11.65 13.61 -5.64
N ARG A 303 11.02 13.49 -4.49
CA ARG A 303 11.56 12.81 -3.32
C ARG A 303 11.64 11.29 -3.47
N GLN A 304 10.72 10.67 -4.22
CA GLN A 304 10.74 9.22 -4.44
C GLN A 304 11.72 8.85 -5.57
N PHE A 305 11.59 9.50 -6.71
CA PHE A 305 12.46 9.30 -7.88
C PHE A 305 12.75 10.64 -8.55
N ALA A 306 14.01 11.06 -8.51
CA ALA A 306 14.44 12.36 -9.05
C ALA A 306 14.19 12.51 -10.57
N ALA A 307 14.25 11.39 -11.33
CA ALA A 307 14.03 11.40 -12.77
C ALA A 307 12.55 11.42 -13.16
N ALA A 308 11.65 10.98 -12.28
CA ALA A 308 10.22 10.98 -12.53
C ALA A 308 9.60 12.38 -12.36
N SER A 309 8.43 12.61 -12.94
CA SER A 309 7.71 13.86 -12.76
C SER A 309 7.24 14.03 -11.31
N GLU A 310 7.03 15.28 -10.88
CA GLU A 310 6.42 15.56 -9.57
C GLU A 310 4.96 15.11 -9.48
N GLN A 311 4.32 14.88 -10.64
CA GLN A 311 2.97 14.34 -10.72
C GLN A 311 2.91 12.83 -10.49
N SER A 312 4.06 12.16 -10.46
CA SER A 312 4.15 10.72 -10.17
C SER A 312 3.62 10.39 -8.79
N TYR A 313 2.95 9.26 -8.68
CA TYR A 313 2.51 8.72 -7.40
C TYR A 313 2.61 7.20 -7.37
N PHE A 314 2.67 6.65 -6.17
CA PHE A 314 3.11 5.27 -5.97
C PHE A 314 2.31 4.55 -4.90
N ALA A 315 1.99 3.27 -5.15
CA ALA A 315 1.75 2.32 -4.09
C ALA A 315 3.06 1.56 -3.81
N LEU A 316 3.58 1.67 -2.60
CA LEU A 316 4.87 1.09 -2.22
C LEU A 316 4.71 0.00 -1.17
N GLY A 317 5.48 -1.07 -1.31
CA GLY A 317 5.54 -2.15 -0.35
C GLY A 317 6.99 -2.50 0.01
N TRP A 318 7.20 -3.03 1.23
CA TRP A 318 8.49 -3.52 1.68
C TRP A 318 8.97 -4.64 0.75
N GLY A 319 10.30 -4.88 0.63
CA GLY A 319 10.85 -5.74 -0.41
C GLY A 319 10.85 -5.08 -1.80
N SER A 320 10.59 -3.75 -1.83
CA SER A 320 10.53 -2.91 -3.04
C SER A 320 9.49 -3.36 -4.05
N HIS A 321 8.26 -3.52 -3.56
CA HIS A 321 7.10 -3.56 -4.44
C HIS A 321 6.72 -2.13 -4.78
N ILE A 322 6.65 -1.83 -6.07
CA ILE A 322 6.38 -0.50 -6.59
C ILE A 322 5.28 -0.63 -7.64
N VAL A 323 4.15 0.02 -7.41
CA VAL A 323 3.19 0.36 -8.46
C VAL A 323 3.37 1.86 -8.71
N TRP A 324 3.96 2.21 -9.81
CA TRP A 324 4.26 3.59 -10.19
C TRP A 324 3.35 4.05 -11.31
N ILE A 325 2.67 5.17 -11.08
CA ILE A 325 1.86 5.87 -12.06
C ILE A 325 2.57 7.18 -12.39
N GLU A 326 2.89 7.38 -13.68
CA GLU A 326 3.59 8.54 -14.22
C GLU A 326 2.71 9.22 -15.27
N PRO A 327 1.93 10.23 -14.87
CA PRO A 327 0.97 10.87 -15.77
C PRO A 327 1.59 11.60 -16.96
N GLU A 328 2.76 12.21 -16.76
CA GLU A 328 3.44 12.98 -17.85
C GLU A 328 3.80 12.11 -19.06
N HIS A 329 4.04 10.82 -18.84
CA HIS A 329 4.44 9.89 -19.88
C HIS A 329 3.39 8.80 -20.16
N ASP A 330 2.22 8.90 -19.50
CA ASP A 330 1.12 7.92 -19.58
C ASP A 330 1.61 6.49 -19.26
N LEU A 331 2.40 6.37 -18.16
CA LEU A 331 2.96 5.10 -17.74
C LEU A 331 2.28 4.55 -16.49
N VAL A 332 2.13 3.22 -16.48
CA VAL A 332 1.92 2.42 -15.28
C VAL A 332 2.97 1.33 -15.24
N THR A 333 3.76 1.30 -14.18
CA THR A 333 4.87 0.35 -14.03
C THR A 333 4.75 -0.37 -12.71
N VAL A 334 4.89 -1.69 -12.73
CA VAL A 334 5.02 -2.51 -11.53
C VAL A 334 6.41 -3.13 -11.49
N LEU A 335 7.08 -2.97 -10.35
CA LEU A 335 8.33 -3.65 -10.03
C LEU A 335 8.13 -4.52 -8.80
N ARG A 336 8.66 -5.73 -8.84
CA ARG A 336 8.65 -6.69 -7.74
C ARG A 336 10.07 -7.10 -7.41
N TRP A 337 10.41 -7.08 -6.12
CA TRP A 337 11.69 -7.61 -5.59
C TRP A 337 12.95 -6.96 -6.17
N ILE A 338 12.88 -5.71 -6.57
CA ILE A 338 14.07 -4.94 -6.96
C ILE A 338 14.77 -4.37 -5.72
N ASP A 339 16.11 -4.30 -5.74
CA ASP A 339 16.84 -3.56 -4.70
C ASP A 339 16.41 -2.08 -4.69
N ARG A 340 15.94 -1.60 -3.55
CA ARG A 340 15.43 -0.22 -3.39
C ARG A 340 16.43 0.84 -3.84
N LYS A 341 17.72 0.60 -3.59
CA LYS A 341 18.80 1.54 -3.97
C LYS A 341 19.08 1.56 -5.47
N LYS A 342 18.68 0.50 -6.18
CA LYS A 342 18.88 0.36 -7.63
C LYS A 342 17.64 0.75 -8.45
N ALA A 343 16.48 0.85 -7.82
CA ALA A 343 15.23 1.25 -8.48
C ALA A 343 15.30 2.64 -9.16
N PRO A 344 15.98 3.67 -8.60
CA PRO A 344 16.11 4.97 -9.27
C PRO A 344 16.77 4.89 -10.65
N ARG A 345 17.79 4.05 -10.80
CA ARG A 345 18.46 3.86 -12.10
C ARG A 345 17.55 3.19 -13.12
N PHE A 346 16.71 2.24 -12.70
CA PHE A 346 15.68 1.69 -13.60
C PHE A 346 14.74 2.79 -14.12
N VAL A 347 14.27 3.67 -13.23
CA VAL A 347 13.39 4.79 -13.60
C VAL A 347 14.06 5.72 -14.62
N GLU A 348 15.33 6.07 -14.42
CA GLU A 348 16.11 6.88 -15.37
C GLU A 348 16.21 6.20 -16.75
N LEU A 349 16.58 4.91 -16.77
CA LEU A 349 16.72 4.15 -18.01
C LEU A 349 15.39 4.01 -18.76
N LEU A 350 14.30 3.69 -18.04
CA LEU A 350 12.97 3.57 -18.63
C LEU A 350 12.52 4.91 -19.23
N LEU A 351 12.62 6.01 -18.49
CA LEU A 351 12.24 7.33 -18.99
C LEU A 351 13.12 7.79 -20.14
N GLY A 352 14.41 7.47 -20.12
CA GLY A 352 15.32 7.71 -21.23
C GLY A 352 14.92 6.97 -22.50
N ALA A 353 14.44 5.72 -22.36
CA ALA A 353 13.99 4.90 -23.49
C ALA A 353 12.71 5.40 -24.15
N ILE A 354 11.79 5.97 -23.38
CA ILE A 354 10.48 6.40 -23.91
C ILE A 354 10.46 7.84 -24.43
N LYS A 355 11.44 8.68 -24.09
CA LYS A 355 11.57 10.07 -24.57
C LYS A 355 12.16 10.14 -25.99
N LYS A 356 12.76 9.07 -26.48
CA LYS A 356 13.30 8.92 -27.81
C LYS A 356 12.26 8.36 -28.77
#